data_35cab18c0bfb48908235c221970e1720
#
_entry.id   35cab18c0bfb48908235c221970e1720
#
_cell.length_a   1.000
_cell.length_b   1.000
_cell.length_c   1.000
_cell.angle_alpha   90.00
_cell.angle_beta   90.00
_cell.angle_gamma   90.00
#
_symmetry.space_group_name_H-M   'P 1'
#
loop_
_entity.id
_entity.type
_entity.pdbx_description
1 polymer ?
#
loop_
_entity_poly.entity_id
_entity_poly.type
_entity_poly.pdbx_seq_one_letter_code
_entity_poly.pdbx_strand_id
1 'polypeptide(L)'
;MGVMRFVVDPPELLDQCPEMRQGYITGVDGRVYATRVESEGAMALFRRQSSESGKVHVPFPVEGFGRPVLTTASLPEREAPYVLAVELLRGKLSELRDQSAAWEQVRMAIPDRFRNLAREAFRRFASACQALESPGNATRIAAEGLKIACTAADVLMDAYVVQRAASMRANVNHPPSLVGCTLDSAILTSPLKEMMRRSMTSAIVPIEWTRIEAVEGDCQWDEVDALVQYGIDNRMVVIGGPLIDLSSGGLPGWLAPWASDTLNLPSFVCDYVETAVGRYQGRIRMWEVSACGNLGGALGLSEEHRLALVARTLETAYRRDSDSQFFVRVAQPWGEYQARGQHRLTAFQFVDALIRSNLGLTGVTLEIAAGYKGRGSLSRDRLSISRLIDMWSLLGIQIHVVLACPSNSGPDPLASVEIPVESGVWKSSWSESAQAEWIEAVLPMLAAKPVVSGVFVSHLSDGTPHRFPHAGLVRADGKPKPGLEVLREAGKRPESPFDSKEFIR
;
A
#
# COMPACT_ATOMS: atom_id res chain seq x y z
N MET A 1 32.41 -2.14 -3.35
CA MET A 1 31.33 -1.26 -2.86
C MET A 1 31.01 -0.27 -3.97
N GLY A 2 29.74 -0.21 -4.37
CA GLY A 2 29.27 0.74 -5.37
C GLY A 2 28.81 2.05 -4.74
N VAL A 3 29.05 3.18 -5.40
CA VAL A 3 28.65 4.52 -4.97
C VAL A 3 28.10 5.31 -6.15
N MET A 4 26.83 5.66 -6.07
CA MET A 4 26.23 6.63 -6.99
C MET A 4 26.25 8.02 -6.37
N ARG A 5 26.80 8.99 -7.08
CA ARG A 5 27.01 10.36 -6.61
C ARG A 5 26.05 11.32 -7.30
N PHE A 6 25.34 12.14 -6.51
CA PHE A 6 24.40 13.11 -7.04
C PHE A 6 24.63 14.48 -6.42
N VAL A 7 24.73 15.49 -7.26
CA VAL A 7 24.63 16.88 -6.82
C VAL A 7 23.16 17.17 -6.50
N VAL A 8 22.95 17.71 -5.30
CA VAL A 8 21.65 18.20 -4.81
C VAL A 8 21.75 19.72 -4.65
N ASP A 9 20.91 20.46 -5.31
CA ASP A 9 20.88 21.91 -5.28
C ASP A 9 19.43 22.39 -5.00
N PRO A 10 19.18 23.30 -4.04
CA PRO A 10 20.18 23.83 -3.11
C PRO A 10 20.64 22.74 -2.09
N PRO A 11 21.85 22.82 -1.54
CA PRO A 11 22.40 21.84 -0.60
C PRO A 11 21.51 21.63 0.65
N GLU A 12 20.85 22.69 1.10
CA GLU A 12 19.93 22.71 2.25
C GLU A 12 18.72 21.79 2.04
N LEU A 13 18.47 21.38 0.81
CA LEU A 13 17.35 20.49 0.49
C LEU A 13 17.45 19.14 1.22
N LEU A 14 18.66 18.62 1.45
CA LEU A 14 18.88 17.38 2.20
C LEU A 14 18.49 17.49 3.68
N ASP A 15 18.53 18.70 4.25
CA ASP A 15 18.11 18.96 5.62
C ASP A 15 16.63 19.34 5.71
N GLN A 16 16.12 20.06 4.70
CA GLN A 16 14.69 20.40 4.59
C GLN A 16 13.81 19.20 4.27
N CYS A 17 14.38 18.17 3.62
CA CYS A 17 13.70 16.95 3.21
C CYS A 17 14.45 15.71 3.74
N PRO A 18 14.44 15.48 5.07
CA PRO A 18 15.21 14.40 5.70
C PRO A 18 14.82 13.00 5.20
N GLU A 19 13.61 12.85 4.66
CA GLU A 19 13.12 11.63 4.01
C GLU A 19 13.91 11.27 2.75
N MET A 20 14.66 12.20 2.12
CA MET A 20 15.58 11.88 1.02
C MET A 20 16.66 10.87 1.44
N ARG A 21 17.02 10.86 2.74
CA ARG A 21 17.91 9.85 3.31
C ARG A 21 17.29 8.45 3.36
N GLN A 22 15.99 8.34 3.07
CA GLN A 22 15.27 7.08 2.93
C GLN A 22 15.31 6.54 1.50
N GLY A 23 15.97 7.22 0.59
CA GLY A 23 16.16 6.75 -0.77
C GLY A 23 16.89 5.40 -0.84
N TYR A 24 16.66 4.69 -1.93
CA TYR A 24 17.24 3.37 -2.16
C TYR A 24 17.52 3.12 -3.64
N ILE A 25 18.25 2.05 -3.93
CA ILE A 25 18.58 1.64 -5.30
C ILE A 25 17.91 0.31 -5.61
N THR A 26 17.34 0.21 -6.82
CA THR A 26 16.92 -1.09 -7.40
C THR A 26 17.82 -1.49 -8.55
N GLY A 27 18.03 -2.78 -8.70
CA GLY A 27 18.65 -3.37 -9.89
C GLY A 27 17.73 -3.32 -11.11
N VAL A 28 18.24 -3.82 -12.22
CA VAL A 28 17.45 -3.95 -13.47
C VAL A 28 16.34 -5.00 -13.34
N ASP A 29 16.51 -5.94 -12.45
CA ASP A 29 15.53 -6.98 -12.05
C ASP A 29 14.46 -6.49 -11.06
N GLY A 30 14.52 -5.21 -10.66
CA GLY A 30 13.61 -4.61 -9.67
C GLY A 30 13.94 -4.94 -8.20
N ARG A 31 14.98 -5.75 -7.93
CA ARG A 31 15.42 -6.06 -6.57
C ARG A 31 15.96 -4.81 -5.87
N VAL A 32 15.46 -4.55 -4.66
CA VAL A 32 15.98 -3.47 -3.81
C VAL A 32 17.31 -3.90 -3.19
N TYR A 33 18.33 -3.05 -3.30
CA TYR A 33 19.62 -3.26 -2.65
C TYR A 33 19.64 -2.59 -1.29
N ALA A 34 20.28 -3.22 -0.31
CA ALA A 34 20.67 -2.54 0.92
C ALA A 34 21.45 -1.28 0.57
N THR A 35 20.87 -0.13 0.89
CA THR A 35 21.37 1.17 0.45
C THR A 35 21.53 2.10 1.66
N ARG A 36 22.71 2.72 1.77
CA ARG A 36 22.97 3.79 2.73
C ARG A 36 23.09 5.10 1.98
N VAL A 37 22.34 6.10 2.41
CA VAL A 37 22.40 7.46 1.86
C VAL A 37 23.16 8.35 2.82
N GLU A 38 24.24 8.96 2.33
CA GLU A 38 25.10 9.90 3.06
C GLU A 38 25.09 11.25 2.36
N SER A 39 25.35 12.31 3.08
CA SER A 39 25.50 13.67 2.54
C SER A 39 26.94 14.16 2.74
N GLU A 40 27.56 14.64 1.68
CA GLU A 40 28.87 15.29 1.71
C GLU A 40 28.78 16.66 1.01
N GLY A 41 28.57 17.73 1.79
CA GLY A 41 28.29 19.05 1.25
C GLY A 41 27.03 19.06 0.40
N ALA A 42 27.14 19.47 -0.87
CA ALA A 42 26.04 19.48 -1.84
C ALA A 42 25.79 18.11 -2.50
N MET A 43 26.43 17.04 -2.03
CA MET A 43 26.30 15.73 -2.67
C MET A 43 25.51 14.75 -1.80
N ALA A 44 24.61 14.01 -2.43
CA ALA A 44 24.00 12.80 -1.90
C ALA A 44 24.72 11.57 -2.46
N LEU A 45 25.22 10.72 -1.57
CA LEU A 45 25.94 9.49 -1.89
C LEU A 45 25.09 8.28 -1.56
N PHE A 46 24.72 7.51 -2.59
CA PHE A 46 23.99 6.27 -2.44
C PHE A 46 24.98 5.11 -2.48
N ARG A 47 25.25 4.50 -1.34
CA ARG A 47 26.21 3.40 -1.18
C ARG A 47 25.51 2.06 -1.11
N ARG A 48 26.02 1.06 -1.84
CA ARG A 48 25.56 -0.33 -1.81
C ARG A 48 26.73 -1.31 -1.98
N GLN A 49 26.47 -2.59 -1.82
CA GLN A 49 27.51 -3.62 -1.98
C GLN A 49 27.88 -3.88 -3.43
N SER A 50 26.94 -3.78 -4.38
CA SER A 50 27.16 -4.00 -5.81
C SER A 50 27.49 -2.69 -6.54
N SER A 51 28.31 -2.77 -7.60
CA SER A 51 28.63 -1.65 -8.51
C SER A 51 27.88 -1.71 -9.85
N GLU A 52 26.83 -2.53 -9.95
CA GLU A 52 26.00 -2.65 -11.14
C GLU A 52 25.21 -1.38 -11.43
N SER A 53 24.70 -1.24 -12.67
CA SER A 53 23.73 -0.19 -13.00
C SER A 53 22.45 -0.35 -12.17
N GLY A 54 21.79 0.75 -11.83
CA GLY A 54 20.56 0.69 -11.06
C GLY A 54 19.77 1.98 -11.12
N LYS A 55 18.53 1.91 -10.60
CA LYS A 55 17.63 3.06 -10.49
C LYS A 55 17.62 3.56 -9.07
N VAL A 56 17.80 4.86 -8.86
CA VAL A 56 17.66 5.49 -7.56
C VAL A 56 16.23 5.93 -7.37
N HIS A 57 15.66 5.55 -6.25
CA HIS A 57 14.33 5.95 -5.79
C HIS A 57 14.52 6.89 -4.60
N VAL A 58 14.00 8.10 -4.70
CA VAL A 58 14.16 9.10 -3.65
C VAL A 58 12.95 10.02 -3.57
N PRO A 59 12.43 10.31 -2.35
CA PRO A 59 11.46 11.37 -2.15
C PRO A 59 12.08 12.71 -2.61
N PHE A 60 11.39 13.44 -3.47
CA PHE A 60 11.89 14.70 -4.00
C PHE A 60 10.75 15.73 -4.07
N PRO A 61 10.99 16.98 -3.62
CA PRO A 61 9.95 18.00 -3.63
C PRO A 61 9.58 18.40 -5.06
N VAL A 62 8.28 18.35 -5.34
CA VAL A 62 7.69 18.81 -6.60
C VAL A 62 6.56 19.77 -6.26
N GLU A 63 6.62 20.99 -6.77
CA GLU A 63 5.64 22.02 -6.50
C GLU A 63 4.20 21.55 -6.86
N GLY A 64 3.30 21.59 -5.89
CA GLY A 64 1.91 21.13 -6.02
C GLY A 64 1.70 19.63 -5.88
N PHE A 65 2.78 18.83 -5.72
CA PHE A 65 2.73 17.37 -5.56
C PHE A 65 3.33 16.86 -4.25
N GLY A 66 3.83 17.76 -3.40
CA GLY A 66 4.51 17.38 -2.16
C GLY A 66 5.89 16.79 -2.43
N ARG A 67 6.17 15.63 -1.84
CA ARG A 67 7.48 14.96 -1.92
C ARG A 67 7.31 13.49 -2.34
N PRO A 68 6.80 13.23 -3.56
CA PRO A 68 6.64 11.86 -4.03
C PRO A 68 8.01 11.20 -4.25
N VAL A 69 8.08 9.90 -4.06
CA VAL A 69 9.24 9.13 -4.52
C VAL A 69 9.29 9.19 -6.04
N LEU A 70 10.35 9.80 -6.55
CA LEU A 70 10.69 9.79 -7.96
C LEU A 70 11.82 8.78 -8.22
N THR A 71 11.88 8.27 -9.44
CA THR A 71 12.82 7.22 -9.82
C THR A 71 13.67 7.70 -11.00
N THR A 72 14.98 7.52 -10.94
CA THR A 72 15.86 7.79 -12.08
C THR A 72 15.67 6.73 -13.18
N ALA A 73 16.19 7.00 -14.38
CA ALA A 73 16.51 5.91 -15.30
C ALA A 73 17.57 4.99 -14.68
N SER A 74 17.82 3.82 -15.29
CA SER A 74 18.96 2.98 -14.89
C SER A 74 20.26 3.71 -15.20
N LEU A 75 21.07 3.94 -14.18
CA LEU A 75 22.32 4.70 -14.24
C LEU A 75 23.50 3.77 -13.94
N PRO A 76 24.59 3.83 -14.70
CA PRO A 76 25.85 3.20 -14.33
C PRO A 76 26.52 4.00 -13.20
N GLU A 77 27.35 3.32 -12.43
CA GLU A 77 28.25 3.98 -11.50
C GLU A 77 29.34 4.75 -12.27
N ARG A 78 29.65 5.97 -11.79
CA ARG A 78 30.73 6.79 -12.37
C ARG A 78 31.30 7.73 -11.29
N GLU A 79 32.53 8.24 -11.52
CA GLU A 79 33.19 9.18 -10.62
C GLU A 79 32.52 10.56 -10.65
N ALA A 80 32.24 11.07 -11.86
CA ALA A 80 31.56 12.36 -12.01
C ALA A 80 30.12 12.29 -11.49
N PRO A 81 29.69 13.21 -10.62
CA PRO A 81 28.34 13.17 -10.06
C PRO A 81 27.28 13.45 -11.12
N TYR A 82 26.09 12.91 -10.91
CA TYR A 82 24.89 13.26 -11.64
C TYR A 82 24.20 14.48 -11.00
N VAL A 83 23.43 15.25 -11.74
CA VAL A 83 22.51 16.24 -11.17
C VAL A 83 21.20 15.56 -10.87
N LEU A 84 20.85 15.41 -9.58
CA LEU A 84 19.73 14.58 -9.12
C LEU A 84 18.41 14.92 -9.82
N ALA A 85 18.02 16.20 -9.81
CA ALA A 85 16.74 16.62 -10.41
C ALA A 85 16.62 16.31 -11.91
N VAL A 86 17.74 16.39 -12.65
CA VAL A 86 17.77 16.08 -14.09
C VAL A 86 17.56 14.60 -14.33
N GLU A 87 18.19 13.73 -13.52
CA GLU A 87 18.02 12.28 -13.64
C GLU A 87 16.64 11.81 -13.19
N LEU A 88 16.04 12.46 -12.19
CA LEU A 88 14.66 12.20 -11.79
C LEU A 88 13.66 12.61 -12.88
N LEU A 89 13.88 13.75 -13.54
CA LEU A 89 13.06 14.17 -14.69
C LEU A 89 13.21 13.17 -15.87
N ARG A 90 14.44 12.70 -16.14
CA ARG A 90 14.67 11.66 -17.15
C ARG A 90 13.88 10.39 -16.84
N GLY A 91 13.93 9.94 -15.59
CA GLY A 91 13.19 8.76 -15.13
C GLY A 91 11.69 8.93 -15.27
N LYS A 92 11.14 10.09 -14.86
CA LYS A 92 9.71 10.37 -14.96
C LYS A 92 9.23 10.44 -16.41
N LEU A 93 10.00 11.03 -17.30
CA LEU A 93 9.70 11.06 -18.73
C LEU A 93 9.70 9.65 -19.34
N SER A 94 10.63 8.78 -18.92
CA SER A 94 10.64 7.37 -19.36
C SER A 94 9.40 6.64 -18.88
N GLU A 95 8.96 6.83 -17.63
CA GLU A 95 7.73 6.25 -17.10
C GLU A 95 6.49 6.68 -17.91
N LEU A 96 6.37 7.98 -18.20
CA LEU A 96 5.24 8.52 -18.98
C LEU A 96 5.20 7.94 -20.40
N ARG A 97 6.35 7.88 -21.06
CA ARG A 97 6.46 7.32 -22.41
C ARG A 97 6.08 5.84 -22.43
N ASP A 98 6.68 5.07 -21.53
CA ASP A 98 6.50 3.62 -21.50
C ASP A 98 5.05 3.26 -21.15
N GLN A 99 4.44 3.98 -20.19
CA GLN A 99 3.06 3.74 -19.81
C GLN A 99 2.06 4.16 -20.87
N SER A 100 2.24 5.34 -21.47
CA SER A 100 1.34 5.80 -22.53
C SER A 100 1.41 4.90 -23.78
N ALA A 101 2.61 4.43 -24.16
CA ALA A 101 2.78 3.48 -25.26
C ALA A 101 2.10 2.13 -24.96
N ALA A 102 2.26 1.59 -23.76
CA ALA A 102 1.62 0.34 -23.36
C ALA A 102 0.08 0.45 -23.39
N TRP A 103 -0.48 1.56 -22.93
CA TRP A 103 -1.93 1.76 -22.94
C TRP A 103 -2.48 2.06 -24.34
N GLU A 104 -1.73 2.75 -25.18
CA GLU A 104 -2.10 2.96 -26.59
C GLU A 104 -2.16 1.64 -27.37
N GLN A 105 -1.26 0.69 -27.10
CA GLN A 105 -1.28 -0.65 -27.69
C GLN A 105 -2.56 -1.42 -27.37
N VAL A 106 -3.14 -1.23 -26.18
CA VAL A 106 -4.43 -1.82 -25.78
C VAL A 106 -5.63 -0.91 -26.12
N ARG A 107 -5.43 0.04 -27.06
CA ARG A 107 -6.46 0.94 -27.62
C ARG A 107 -7.04 1.95 -26.63
N MET A 108 -6.33 2.31 -25.58
CA MET A 108 -6.69 3.44 -24.76
C MET A 108 -6.47 4.75 -25.53
N ALA A 109 -7.44 5.63 -25.55
CA ALA A 109 -7.29 6.97 -26.14
C ALA A 109 -6.41 7.85 -25.25
N ILE A 110 -5.24 8.22 -25.76
CA ILE A 110 -4.30 9.09 -25.04
C ILE A 110 -4.67 10.56 -25.30
N PRO A 111 -4.96 11.38 -24.26
CA PRO A 111 -5.38 12.77 -24.42
C PRO A 111 -4.29 13.64 -25.08
N ASP A 112 -4.69 14.56 -25.95
CA ASP A 112 -3.76 15.55 -26.53
C ASP A 112 -3.12 16.45 -25.47
N ARG A 113 -3.87 16.77 -24.40
CA ARG A 113 -3.34 17.50 -23.25
C ARG A 113 -2.13 16.78 -22.64
N PHE A 114 -2.21 15.46 -22.46
CA PHE A 114 -1.05 14.66 -22.03
C PHE A 114 0.13 14.77 -22.97
N ARG A 115 -0.11 14.58 -24.29
CA ARG A 115 0.94 14.65 -25.33
C ARG A 115 1.64 16.00 -25.34
N ASN A 116 0.89 17.09 -25.14
CA ASN A 116 1.43 18.45 -25.08
C ASN A 116 2.30 18.66 -23.83
N LEU A 117 1.82 18.25 -22.64
CA LEU A 117 2.58 18.34 -21.39
C LEU A 117 3.85 17.46 -21.43
N ALA A 118 3.76 16.23 -21.95
CA ALA A 118 4.92 15.36 -22.08
C ALA A 118 5.99 15.95 -23.00
N ARG A 119 5.59 16.59 -24.12
CA ARG A 119 6.53 17.30 -25.02
C ARG A 119 7.15 18.52 -24.35
N GLU A 120 6.40 19.26 -23.57
CA GLU A 120 6.91 20.42 -22.83
C GLU A 120 7.91 19.98 -21.73
N ALA A 121 7.57 18.96 -20.95
CA ALA A 121 8.49 18.40 -19.95
C ALA A 121 9.78 17.89 -20.61
N PHE A 122 9.70 17.28 -21.79
CA PHE A 122 10.88 16.86 -22.55
C PHE A 122 11.73 18.05 -23.00
N ARG A 123 11.15 19.18 -23.44
CA ARG A 123 11.91 20.39 -23.78
C ARG A 123 12.64 20.94 -22.53
N ARG A 124 12.00 20.95 -21.35
CA ARG A 124 12.66 21.32 -20.09
C ARG A 124 13.82 20.39 -19.77
N PHE A 125 13.64 19.08 -19.95
CA PHE A 125 14.73 18.11 -19.79
C PHE A 125 15.92 18.41 -20.73
N ALA A 126 15.65 18.64 -22.02
CA ALA A 126 16.70 18.98 -22.97
C ALA A 126 17.45 20.27 -22.58
N SER A 127 16.73 21.32 -22.14
CA SER A 127 17.34 22.56 -21.64
C SER A 127 18.15 22.35 -20.35
N ALA A 128 17.67 21.50 -19.43
CA ALA A 128 18.41 21.15 -18.21
C ALA A 128 19.71 20.40 -18.55
N CYS A 129 19.70 19.51 -19.55
CA CYS A 129 20.90 18.82 -20.02
C CYS A 129 21.93 19.78 -20.65
N GLN A 130 21.51 20.86 -21.28
CA GLN A 130 22.41 21.89 -21.82
C GLN A 130 23.04 22.76 -20.70
N ALA A 131 22.40 22.81 -19.52
CA ALA A 131 22.83 23.61 -18.39
C ALA A 131 23.65 22.84 -17.33
N LEU A 132 24.08 21.60 -17.60
CA LEU A 132 24.77 20.74 -16.62
C LEU A 132 26.08 21.31 -16.06
N GLU A 133 26.74 22.23 -16.77
CA GLU A 133 27.91 22.96 -16.26
C GLU A 133 27.56 23.89 -15.06
N SER A 134 26.27 24.25 -14.92
CA SER A 134 25.73 25.00 -13.78
C SER A 134 24.64 24.17 -13.08
N PRO A 135 24.99 23.32 -12.10
CA PRO A 135 24.06 22.38 -11.45
C PRO A 135 22.81 23.06 -10.88
N GLY A 136 22.94 24.26 -10.29
CA GLY A 136 21.80 25.02 -9.76
C GLY A 136 20.81 25.46 -10.85
N ASN A 137 21.30 25.92 -12.02
CA ASN A 137 20.44 26.27 -13.14
C ASN A 137 19.78 25.01 -13.76
N ALA A 138 20.55 23.93 -13.90
CA ALA A 138 20.03 22.65 -14.37
C ALA A 138 18.92 22.11 -13.45
N THR A 139 19.13 22.18 -12.13
CA THR A 139 18.14 21.75 -11.12
C THR A 139 16.87 22.59 -11.21
N ARG A 140 16.96 23.91 -11.30
CA ARG A 140 15.79 24.81 -11.43
C ARG A 140 14.95 24.46 -12.69
N ILE A 141 15.60 24.30 -13.85
CA ILE A 141 14.91 23.93 -15.08
C ILE A 141 14.30 22.53 -14.97
N ALA A 142 15.00 21.57 -14.36
CA ALA A 142 14.53 20.22 -14.16
C ALA A 142 13.33 20.17 -13.17
N ALA A 143 13.32 20.99 -12.13
CA ALA A 143 12.20 21.09 -11.19
C ALA A 143 10.91 21.59 -11.89
N GLU A 144 11.02 22.59 -12.76
CA GLU A 144 9.89 23.00 -13.60
C GLU A 144 9.42 21.86 -14.52
N GLY A 145 10.35 21.13 -15.12
CA GLY A 145 10.05 19.95 -15.92
C GLY A 145 9.37 18.83 -15.15
N LEU A 146 9.79 18.57 -13.90
CA LEU A 146 9.18 17.59 -13.00
C LEU A 146 7.72 17.95 -12.66
N LYS A 147 7.43 19.22 -12.36
CA LYS A 147 6.06 19.70 -12.14
C LYS A 147 5.16 19.38 -13.34
N ILE A 148 5.64 19.72 -14.55
CA ILE A 148 4.91 19.45 -15.79
C ILE A 148 4.74 17.95 -16.02
N ALA A 149 5.78 17.14 -15.80
CA ALA A 149 5.75 15.69 -15.97
C ALA A 149 4.77 15.01 -14.96
N CYS A 150 4.74 15.46 -13.70
CA CYS A 150 3.77 14.96 -12.72
C CYS A 150 2.33 15.36 -13.09
N THR A 151 2.13 16.59 -13.61
CA THR A 151 0.82 17.01 -14.15
C THR A 151 0.40 16.12 -15.33
N ALA A 152 1.33 15.78 -16.21
CA ALA A 152 1.07 14.86 -17.32
C ALA A 152 0.68 13.46 -16.81
N ALA A 153 1.36 12.96 -15.76
CA ALA A 153 0.99 11.71 -15.12
C ALA A 153 -0.45 11.70 -14.61
N ASP A 154 -0.87 12.79 -13.95
CA ASP A 154 -2.25 12.93 -13.46
C ASP A 154 -3.27 12.95 -14.60
N VAL A 155 -3.02 13.69 -15.67
CA VAL A 155 -3.90 13.72 -16.86
C VAL A 155 -4.02 12.32 -17.50
N LEU A 156 -2.92 11.58 -17.55
CA LEU A 156 -2.92 10.21 -18.09
C LEU A 156 -3.72 9.26 -17.20
N MET A 157 -3.56 9.38 -15.88
CA MET A 157 -4.30 8.57 -14.91
C MET A 157 -5.80 8.88 -14.90
N ASP A 158 -6.21 10.14 -15.00
CA ASP A 158 -7.61 10.53 -15.10
C ASP A 158 -8.26 9.91 -16.34
N ALA A 159 -7.57 9.98 -17.48
CA ALA A 159 -8.05 9.36 -18.72
C ALA A 159 -8.18 7.84 -18.60
N TYR A 160 -7.24 7.18 -17.91
CA TYR A 160 -7.31 5.75 -17.62
C TYR A 160 -8.56 5.41 -16.78
N VAL A 161 -8.77 6.11 -15.67
CA VAL A 161 -9.90 5.86 -14.77
C VAL A 161 -11.23 6.02 -15.50
N VAL A 162 -11.41 7.11 -16.25
CA VAL A 162 -12.65 7.39 -17.00
C VAL A 162 -12.94 6.31 -18.05
N GLN A 163 -11.94 5.95 -18.87
CA GLN A 163 -12.11 4.97 -19.94
C GLN A 163 -12.33 3.56 -19.38
N ARG A 164 -11.60 3.22 -18.30
CA ARG A 164 -11.75 1.93 -17.64
C ARG A 164 -13.11 1.78 -16.97
N ALA A 165 -13.55 2.80 -16.23
CA ALA A 165 -14.88 2.81 -15.61
C ALA A 165 -16.01 2.66 -16.65
N ALA A 166 -15.87 3.29 -17.83
CA ALA A 166 -16.81 3.13 -18.94
C ALA A 166 -16.79 1.68 -19.48
N SER A 167 -15.61 1.09 -19.68
CA SER A 167 -15.47 -0.29 -20.14
C SER A 167 -16.04 -1.30 -19.14
N MET A 168 -15.83 -1.10 -17.84
CA MET A 168 -16.35 -2.00 -16.79
C MET A 168 -17.87 -1.93 -16.71
N ARG A 169 -18.48 -0.75 -16.83
CA ARG A 169 -19.95 -0.60 -16.87
C ARG A 169 -20.57 -1.28 -18.08
N ALA A 170 -19.87 -1.34 -19.20
CA ALA A 170 -20.31 -2.04 -20.39
C ALA A 170 -20.17 -3.58 -20.28
N ASN A 171 -19.36 -4.08 -19.36
CA ASN A 171 -19.10 -5.51 -19.18
C ASN A 171 -19.86 -6.03 -17.95
N VAL A 172 -21.09 -6.51 -18.17
CA VAL A 172 -21.99 -7.03 -17.13
C VAL A 172 -21.40 -8.22 -16.34
N ASN A 173 -20.41 -8.91 -16.90
CA ASN A 173 -19.78 -10.10 -16.28
C ASN A 173 -18.62 -9.77 -15.34
N HIS A 174 -18.23 -8.50 -15.21
CA HIS A 174 -17.17 -8.12 -14.31
C HIS A 174 -17.78 -7.58 -13.00
N PRO A 175 -17.66 -8.32 -11.88
CA PRO A 175 -18.17 -7.83 -10.61
C PRO A 175 -17.40 -6.56 -10.20
N PRO A 176 -18.06 -5.56 -9.61
CA PRO A 176 -17.39 -4.39 -9.09
C PRO A 176 -16.46 -4.80 -7.95
N SER A 177 -15.33 -4.09 -7.81
CA SER A 177 -14.41 -4.30 -6.69
C SER A 177 -15.14 -4.09 -5.36
N LEU A 178 -14.80 -4.91 -4.37
CA LEU A 178 -15.26 -4.72 -3.00
C LEU A 178 -14.71 -3.40 -2.45
N VAL A 179 -15.54 -2.65 -1.73
CA VAL A 179 -15.16 -1.40 -1.07
C VAL A 179 -15.57 -1.47 0.39
N GLY A 180 -14.64 -1.17 1.30
CA GLY A 180 -14.91 -1.25 2.72
C GLY A 180 -13.78 -0.74 3.61
N CYS A 181 -13.83 -1.10 4.87
CA CYS A 181 -12.77 -0.83 5.83
C CYS A 181 -12.64 -2.00 6.83
N THR A 182 -11.56 -1.98 7.62
CA THR A 182 -11.48 -2.83 8.80
C THR A 182 -12.41 -2.26 9.87
N LEU A 183 -13.30 -3.11 10.39
CA LEU A 183 -14.25 -2.75 11.44
C LEU A 183 -13.58 -2.77 12.81
N ASP A 184 -14.17 -2.05 13.73
CA ASP A 184 -13.89 -2.10 15.16
C ASP A 184 -15.20 -2.06 15.96
N SER A 185 -15.13 -2.29 17.26
CA SER A 185 -16.33 -2.33 18.13
C SER A 185 -17.10 -1.01 18.18
N ALA A 186 -16.50 0.12 17.81
CA ALA A 186 -17.20 1.41 17.78
C ALA A 186 -18.39 1.39 16.81
N ILE A 187 -18.34 0.58 15.73
CA ILE A 187 -19.46 0.48 14.79
C ILE A 187 -20.73 -0.09 15.44
N LEU A 188 -20.60 -0.96 16.43
CA LEU A 188 -21.73 -1.64 17.06
C LEU A 188 -22.61 -0.67 17.88
N THR A 189 -22.02 0.40 18.40
CA THR A 189 -22.69 1.41 19.23
C THR A 189 -22.81 2.78 18.54
N SER A 190 -22.24 2.94 17.38
CA SER A 190 -22.15 4.21 16.67
C SER A 190 -23.47 4.57 15.96
N PRO A 191 -23.88 5.87 15.98
CA PRO A 191 -24.94 6.36 15.09
C PRO A 191 -24.59 6.25 13.60
N LEU A 192 -23.31 6.03 13.27
CA LEU A 192 -22.83 5.81 11.90
C LEU A 192 -23.18 4.42 11.34
N LYS A 193 -23.70 3.52 12.19
CA LYS A 193 -24.05 2.14 11.80
C LYS A 193 -24.91 2.09 10.51
N GLU A 194 -25.93 2.93 10.42
CA GLU A 194 -26.80 3.00 9.25
C GLU A 194 -26.11 3.66 8.02
N MET A 195 -25.26 4.65 8.25
CA MET A 195 -24.47 5.27 7.18
C MET A 195 -23.51 4.27 6.57
N MET A 196 -22.79 3.52 7.40
CA MET A 196 -21.82 2.52 6.96
C MET A 196 -22.49 1.38 6.20
N ARG A 197 -23.70 0.97 6.59
CA ARG A 197 -24.48 -0.06 5.91
C ARG A 197 -24.71 0.23 4.43
N ARG A 198 -24.92 1.52 4.08
CA ARG A 198 -25.19 1.96 2.71
C ARG A 198 -23.93 2.31 1.92
N SER A 199 -22.79 2.36 2.59
CA SER A 199 -21.54 2.91 2.05
C SER A 199 -20.50 1.86 1.71
N MET A 200 -20.67 0.65 2.20
CA MET A 200 -19.71 -0.43 2.03
C MET A 200 -20.35 -1.68 1.44
N THR A 201 -19.61 -2.35 0.57
CA THR A 201 -19.99 -3.65 0.02
C THR A 201 -19.36 -4.81 0.78
N SER A 202 -18.33 -4.51 1.56
CA SER A 202 -17.55 -5.50 2.32
C SER A 202 -16.96 -4.90 3.59
N ALA A 203 -16.51 -5.76 4.49
CA ALA A 203 -15.86 -5.40 5.73
C ALA A 203 -14.76 -6.40 6.09
N ILE A 204 -13.62 -5.91 6.56
CA ILE A 204 -12.61 -6.75 7.20
C ILE A 204 -12.92 -6.80 8.69
N VAL A 205 -13.12 -7.98 9.22
CA VAL A 205 -13.31 -8.22 10.66
C VAL A 205 -11.97 -8.67 11.23
N PRO A 206 -11.33 -7.88 12.12
CA PRO A 206 -10.05 -8.25 12.70
C PRO A 206 -10.22 -9.48 13.60
N ILE A 207 -9.41 -10.51 13.31
CA ILE A 207 -9.33 -11.74 14.11
C ILE A 207 -7.93 -11.79 14.71
N GLU A 208 -7.69 -10.85 15.64
CA GLU A 208 -6.39 -10.62 16.25
C GLU A 208 -6.15 -11.62 17.38
N TRP A 209 -5.25 -12.58 17.16
CA TRP A 209 -4.95 -13.63 18.13
C TRP A 209 -4.54 -13.07 19.50
N THR A 210 -3.79 -11.99 19.54
CA THR A 210 -3.39 -11.29 20.76
C THR A 210 -4.55 -10.80 21.63
N ARG A 211 -5.70 -10.51 21.02
CA ARG A 211 -6.91 -10.05 21.72
C ARG A 211 -7.85 -11.21 22.03
N ILE A 212 -7.90 -12.18 21.14
CA ILE A 212 -8.77 -13.35 21.31
C ILE A 212 -8.21 -14.27 22.40
N GLU A 213 -6.93 -14.52 22.43
CA GLU A 213 -6.27 -15.42 23.38
C GLU A 213 -5.05 -14.74 24.01
N ALA A 214 -5.34 -13.69 24.80
CA ALA A 214 -4.32 -12.96 25.55
C ALA A 214 -3.63 -13.84 26.60
N VAL A 215 -4.34 -14.82 27.12
CA VAL A 215 -3.87 -15.87 28.04
C VAL A 215 -4.12 -17.22 27.37
N GLU A 216 -3.12 -18.10 27.41
CA GLU A 216 -3.19 -19.44 26.81
C GLU A 216 -4.46 -20.19 27.25
N GLY A 217 -5.23 -20.68 26.30
CA GLY A 217 -6.47 -21.44 26.51
C GLY A 217 -7.71 -20.60 26.85
N ASP A 218 -7.59 -19.29 27.09
CA ASP A 218 -8.73 -18.40 27.40
C ASP A 218 -9.11 -17.56 26.18
N CYS A 219 -10.02 -18.07 25.35
CA CYS A 219 -10.42 -17.46 24.10
C CYS A 219 -11.67 -16.58 24.25
N GLN A 220 -11.56 -15.30 23.90
CA GLN A 220 -12.62 -14.28 23.93
C GLN A 220 -13.13 -13.96 22.50
N TRP A 221 -14.26 -14.53 22.11
CA TRP A 221 -14.81 -14.40 20.75
C TRP A 221 -15.95 -13.38 20.61
N ASP A 222 -16.50 -12.87 21.70
CA ASP A 222 -17.76 -12.10 21.71
C ASP A 222 -17.72 -10.88 20.78
N GLU A 223 -16.62 -10.13 20.79
CA GLU A 223 -16.46 -8.95 19.93
C GLU A 223 -16.40 -9.35 18.46
N VAL A 224 -15.63 -10.38 18.11
CA VAL A 224 -15.49 -10.88 16.74
C VAL A 224 -16.83 -11.43 16.26
N ASP A 225 -17.55 -12.21 17.10
CA ASP A 225 -18.89 -12.73 16.78
C ASP A 225 -19.86 -11.60 16.44
N ALA A 226 -19.86 -10.52 17.23
CA ALA A 226 -20.72 -9.36 17.02
C ALA A 226 -20.38 -8.63 15.71
N LEU A 227 -19.10 -8.45 15.40
CA LEU A 227 -18.66 -7.81 14.14
C LEU A 227 -18.97 -8.66 12.90
N VAL A 228 -18.76 -9.97 12.97
CA VAL A 228 -19.13 -10.91 11.88
C VAL A 228 -20.65 -10.87 11.66
N GLN A 229 -21.44 -10.93 12.75
CA GLN A 229 -22.89 -10.85 12.64
C GLN A 229 -23.35 -9.52 12.03
N TYR A 230 -22.74 -8.39 12.46
CA TYR A 230 -23.01 -7.09 11.87
C TYR A 230 -22.78 -7.07 10.35
N GLY A 231 -21.64 -7.62 9.89
CA GLY A 231 -21.35 -7.70 8.46
C GLY A 231 -22.39 -8.51 7.68
N ILE A 232 -22.78 -9.67 8.22
CA ILE A 232 -23.78 -10.55 7.60
C ILE A 232 -25.17 -9.89 7.55
N ASP A 233 -25.64 -9.30 8.67
CA ASP A 233 -26.95 -8.64 8.76
C ASP A 233 -27.06 -7.46 7.78
N ASN A 234 -25.92 -6.82 7.47
CA ASN A 234 -25.88 -5.72 6.51
C ASN A 234 -25.49 -6.15 5.07
N ARG A 235 -25.51 -7.47 4.79
CA ARG A 235 -25.23 -8.05 3.46
C ARG A 235 -23.86 -7.63 2.91
N MET A 236 -22.88 -7.45 3.78
CA MET A 236 -21.50 -7.20 3.40
C MET A 236 -20.77 -8.52 3.12
N VAL A 237 -19.81 -8.50 2.21
CA VAL A 237 -18.85 -9.59 2.11
C VAL A 237 -17.88 -9.45 3.30
N VAL A 238 -17.90 -10.42 4.20
CA VAL A 238 -17.05 -10.43 5.38
C VAL A 238 -15.72 -11.11 5.06
N ILE A 239 -14.62 -10.41 5.33
CA ILE A 239 -13.25 -10.91 5.25
C ILE A 239 -12.75 -11.06 6.68
N GLY A 240 -12.35 -12.25 7.09
CA GLY A 240 -11.79 -12.49 8.43
C GLY A 240 -10.27 -12.39 8.45
N GLY A 241 -9.70 -11.78 9.47
CA GLY A 241 -8.26 -11.76 9.67
C GLY A 241 -7.61 -10.39 9.82
N PRO A 242 -6.26 -10.34 9.88
CA PRO A 242 -5.36 -11.48 9.72
C PRO A 242 -5.47 -12.50 10.84
N LEU A 243 -5.32 -13.80 10.52
CA LEU A 243 -5.29 -14.86 11.53
C LEU A 243 -4.01 -14.80 12.37
N ILE A 244 -2.87 -14.53 11.72
CA ILE A 244 -1.61 -14.25 12.40
C ILE A 244 -1.03 -12.92 11.89
N ASP A 245 -0.61 -12.05 12.81
CA ASP A 245 0.17 -10.86 12.47
C ASP A 245 1.62 -11.06 12.92
N LEU A 246 2.53 -11.08 11.95
CA LEU A 246 3.96 -11.28 12.20
C LEU A 246 4.72 -9.95 12.42
N SER A 247 4.00 -8.84 12.64
CA SER A 247 4.60 -7.60 13.12
C SER A 247 4.99 -7.70 14.60
N SER A 248 5.77 -6.73 15.09
CA SER A 248 6.12 -6.66 16.52
C SER A 248 4.84 -6.58 17.38
N GLY A 249 4.73 -7.46 18.37
CA GLY A 249 3.55 -7.55 19.24
C GLY A 249 2.31 -8.15 18.56
N GLY A 250 2.38 -8.65 17.33
CA GLY A 250 1.24 -9.19 16.60
C GLY A 250 0.89 -10.66 16.95
N LEU A 251 1.73 -11.34 17.72
CA LEU A 251 1.45 -12.66 18.29
C LEU A 251 1.31 -12.60 19.80
N PRO A 252 0.51 -13.48 20.43
CA PRO A 252 0.35 -13.51 21.89
C PRO A 252 1.67 -13.63 22.64
N GLY A 253 1.82 -12.88 23.73
CA GLY A 253 3.07 -12.82 24.50
C GLY A 253 3.44 -14.15 25.17
N TRP A 254 2.48 -15.02 25.46
CA TRP A 254 2.71 -16.33 26.03
C TRP A 254 3.42 -17.31 25.06
N LEU A 255 3.46 -17.00 23.75
CA LEU A 255 4.22 -17.74 22.76
C LEU A 255 5.74 -17.47 22.81
N ALA A 256 6.20 -16.44 23.53
CA ALA A 256 7.61 -16.06 23.55
C ALA A 256 8.58 -17.19 23.94
N PRO A 257 8.28 -18.09 24.93
CA PRO A 257 9.14 -19.21 25.24
C PRO A 257 9.33 -20.22 24.09
N TRP A 258 8.37 -20.24 23.14
CA TRP A 258 8.35 -21.16 21.99
C TRP A 258 8.93 -20.56 20.71
N ALA A 259 9.41 -19.32 20.74
CA ALA A 259 9.87 -18.59 19.55
C ALA A 259 10.94 -19.32 18.71
N SER A 260 11.81 -20.10 19.34
CA SER A 260 12.84 -20.90 18.68
C SER A 260 12.44 -22.36 18.44
N ASP A 261 11.27 -22.78 18.93
CA ASP A 261 10.80 -24.15 18.80
C ASP A 261 10.07 -24.35 17.46
N THR A 262 10.74 -25.06 16.56
CA THR A 262 10.24 -25.30 15.19
C THR A 262 9.11 -26.33 15.11
N LEU A 263 8.74 -26.99 16.21
CA LEU A 263 7.67 -27.96 16.28
C LEU A 263 6.46 -27.40 17.03
N ASN A 264 6.68 -26.89 18.25
CA ASN A 264 5.59 -26.45 19.10
C ASN A 264 4.97 -25.12 18.65
N LEU A 265 5.78 -24.12 18.25
CA LEU A 265 5.23 -22.85 17.75
C LEU A 265 4.28 -23.04 16.54
N PRO A 266 4.65 -23.80 15.48
CA PRO A 266 3.72 -24.09 14.40
C PRO A 266 2.48 -24.88 14.84
N SER A 267 2.57 -25.75 15.84
CA SER A 267 1.43 -26.50 16.38
C SER A 267 0.40 -25.54 16.99
N PHE A 268 0.82 -24.66 17.90
CA PHE A 268 -0.06 -23.64 18.48
C PHE A 268 -0.73 -22.76 17.42
N VAL A 269 0.03 -22.34 16.40
CA VAL A 269 -0.52 -21.57 15.27
C VAL A 269 -1.58 -22.36 14.51
N CYS A 270 -1.32 -23.65 14.22
CA CYS A 270 -2.27 -24.49 13.51
C CYS A 270 -3.56 -24.70 14.32
N ASP A 271 -3.45 -24.96 15.63
CA ASP A 271 -4.59 -25.16 16.52
C ASP A 271 -5.48 -23.92 16.61
N TYR A 272 -4.87 -22.72 16.73
CA TYR A 272 -5.59 -21.47 16.69
C TYR A 272 -6.30 -21.24 15.34
N VAL A 273 -5.58 -21.43 14.23
CA VAL A 273 -6.12 -21.22 12.87
C VAL A 273 -7.27 -22.19 12.60
N GLU A 274 -7.13 -23.46 12.99
CA GLU A 274 -8.19 -24.46 12.83
C GLU A 274 -9.44 -24.08 13.63
N THR A 275 -9.25 -23.56 14.85
CA THR A 275 -10.33 -23.08 15.72
C THR A 275 -11.02 -21.86 15.11
N ALA A 276 -10.26 -20.85 14.67
CA ALA A 276 -10.80 -19.61 14.12
C ALA A 276 -11.57 -19.86 12.82
N VAL A 277 -10.96 -20.55 11.85
CA VAL A 277 -11.59 -20.86 10.57
C VAL A 277 -12.80 -21.77 10.76
N GLY A 278 -12.69 -22.77 11.65
CA GLY A 278 -13.77 -23.68 11.96
C GLY A 278 -14.98 -22.99 12.61
N ARG A 279 -14.76 -22.00 13.49
CA ARG A 279 -15.83 -21.23 14.13
C ARG A 279 -16.71 -20.49 13.13
N TYR A 280 -16.11 -19.95 12.08
CA TYR A 280 -16.81 -19.12 11.09
C TYR A 280 -17.01 -19.79 9.74
N GLN A 281 -16.78 -21.09 9.65
CA GLN A 281 -16.99 -21.86 8.42
C GLN A 281 -18.39 -21.65 7.85
N GLY A 282 -18.49 -21.34 6.56
CA GLY A 282 -19.75 -21.01 5.87
C GLY A 282 -20.28 -19.59 6.13
N ARG A 283 -19.79 -18.88 7.15
CA ARG A 283 -20.13 -17.47 7.45
C ARG A 283 -19.11 -16.50 6.89
N ILE A 284 -17.83 -16.83 6.96
CA ILE A 284 -16.71 -16.10 6.34
C ILE A 284 -16.19 -16.99 5.21
N ARG A 285 -16.05 -16.41 4.02
CA ARG A 285 -15.55 -17.11 2.82
C ARG A 285 -14.28 -16.48 2.24
N MET A 286 -13.77 -15.43 2.84
CA MET A 286 -12.52 -14.78 2.49
C MET A 286 -11.69 -14.57 3.77
N TRP A 287 -10.44 -15.00 3.76
CA TRP A 287 -9.57 -14.97 4.92
C TRP A 287 -8.24 -14.32 4.60
N GLU A 288 -7.81 -13.37 5.42
CA GLU A 288 -6.41 -12.97 5.47
C GLU A 288 -5.68 -13.88 6.46
N VAL A 289 -4.93 -14.84 5.96
CA VAL A 289 -4.26 -15.83 6.81
C VAL A 289 -3.08 -15.24 7.57
N SER A 290 -2.41 -14.22 7.00
CA SER A 290 -1.30 -13.56 7.68
C SER A 290 -1.14 -12.11 7.29
N ALA A 291 -0.56 -11.32 8.19
CA ALA A 291 -0.04 -9.97 7.92
C ALA A 291 1.45 -9.89 8.25
N CYS A 292 2.16 -8.97 7.59
CA CYS A 292 3.56 -8.63 7.83
C CYS A 292 4.57 -9.80 7.77
N GLY A 293 4.22 -10.93 7.13
CA GLY A 293 5.14 -12.06 6.98
C GLY A 293 6.45 -11.69 6.27
N ASN A 294 6.39 -10.77 5.32
CA ASN A 294 7.56 -10.25 4.60
C ASN A 294 8.45 -9.35 5.47
N LEU A 295 7.86 -8.48 6.32
CA LEU A 295 8.61 -7.58 7.18
C LEU A 295 9.10 -8.25 8.47
N GLY A 296 8.20 -8.97 9.13
CA GLY A 296 8.44 -9.60 10.42
C GLY A 296 8.45 -8.62 11.61
N GLY A 297 8.98 -9.12 12.73
CA GLY A 297 9.09 -8.41 14.00
C GLY A 297 8.56 -9.21 15.18
N ALA A 298 7.58 -10.10 14.96
CA ALA A 298 7.05 -10.98 15.99
C ALA A 298 8.11 -12.01 16.42
N LEU A 299 8.29 -12.16 17.73
CA LEU A 299 9.10 -13.19 18.37
C LEU A 299 10.56 -13.31 17.84
N GLY A 300 11.06 -12.30 17.11
CA GLY A 300 12.40 -12.36 16.51
C GLY A 300 12.58 -13.44 15.41
N LEU A 301 11.50 -13.93 14.82
CA LEU A 301 11.52 -14.99 13.81
C LEU A 301 12.35 -14.61 12.58
N SER A 302 13.20 -15.53 12.12
CA SER A 302 13.93 -15.38 10.86
C SER A 302 12.98 -15.34 9.65
N GLU A 303 13.45 -14.87 8.52
CA GLU A 303 12.67 -14.81 7.29
C GLU A 303 12.18 -16.17 6.83
N GLU A 304 13.03 -17.18 6.94
CA GLU A 304 12.72 -18.58 6.62
C GLU A 304 11.65 -19.16 7.57
N HIS A 305 11.76 -18.89 8.87
CA HIS A 305 10.74 -19.31 9.83
C HIS A 305 9.41 -18.64 9.60
N ARG A 306 9.39 -17.34 9.27
CA ARG A 306 8.14 -16.63 8.94
C ARG A 306 7.48 -17.22 7.69
N LEU A 307 8.25 -17.46 6.63
CA LEU A 307 7.71 -18.05 5.40
C LEU A 307 7.13 -19.46 5.68
N ALA A 308 7.85 -20.29 6.43
CA ALA A 308 7.38 -21.61 6.80
C ALA A 308 6.09 -21.54 7.66
N LEU A 309 6.03 -20.60 8.60
CA LEU A 309 4.87 -20.43 9.47
C LEU A 309 3.64 -19.96 8.68
N VAL A 310 3.80 -19.01 7.75
CA VAL A 310 2.71 -18.57 6.86
C VAL A 310 2.25 -19.71 5.95
N ALA A 311 3.18 -20.52 5.43
CA ALA A 311 2.83 -21.68 4.63
C ALA A 311 1.99 -22.71 5.44
N ARG A 312 2.36 -22.95 6.69
CA ARG A 312 1.61 -23.84 7.59
C ARG A 312 0.24 -23.27 7.93
N THR A 313 0.15 -21.96 8.22
CA THR A 313 -1.12 -21.27 8.45
C THR A 313 -2.07 -21.43 7.25
N LEU A 314 -1.54 -21.21 6.06
CA LEU A 314 -2.30 -21.33 4.81
C LEU A 314 -2.78 -22.77 4.58
N GLU A 315 -1.90 -23.76 4.74
CA GLU A 315 -2.24 -25.18 4.61
C GLU A 315 -3.35 -25.60 5.59
N THR A 316 -3.24 -25.17 6.84
CA THR A 316 -4.22 -25.50 7.89
C THR A 316 -5.57 -24.86 7.59
N ALA A 317 -5.58 -23.57 7.23
CA ALA A 317 -6.80 -22.87 6.87
C ALA A 317 -7.50 -23.51 5.67
N TYR A 318 -6.75 -23.85 4.62
CA TYR A 318 -7.27 -24.50 3.42
C TYR A 318 -7.82 -25.89 3.70
N ARG A 319 -7.14 -26.70 4.51
CA ARG A 319 -7.65 -28.01 4.92
C ARG A 319 -8.95 -27.92 5.72
N ARG A 320 -9.07 -26.87 6.55
CA ARG A 320 -10.25 -26.66 7.40
C ARG A 320 -11.46 -26.20 6.62
N ASP A 321 -11.28 -25.36 5.58
CA ASP A 321 -12.35 -24.84 4.73
C ASP A 321 -11.83 -24.61 3.29
N SER A 322 -11.86 -25.66 2.46
CA SER A 322 -11.37 -25.59 1.08
C SER A 322 -12.25 -24.75 0.14
N ASP A 323 -13.47 -24.41 0.54
CA ASP A 323 -14.41 -23.60 -0.26
C ASP A 323 -14.16 -22.09 -0.08
N SER A 324 -13.32 -21.70 0.88
CA SER A 324 -12.96 -20.32 1.15
C SER A 324 -11.78 -19.85 0.31
N GLN A 325 -11.65 -18.53 0.19
CA GLN A 325 -10.53 -17.85 -0.46
C GLN A 325 -9.53 -17.36 0.59
N PHE A 326 -8.25 -17.54 0.31
CA PHE A 326 -7.18 -17.22 1.25
C PHE A 326 -6.22 -16.19 0.67
N PHE A 327 -5.97 -15.13 1.45
CA PHE A 327 -5.09 -14.01 1.12
C PHE A 327 -3.95 -13.91 2.14
N VAL A 328 -2.81 -13.41 1.69
CA VAL A 328 -1.73 -12.97 2.58
C VAL A 328 -1.56 -11.46 2.46
N ARG A 329 -1.44 -10.76 3.58
CA ARG A 329 -1.19 -9.32 3.59
C ARG A 329 0.30 -9.05 3.63
N VAL A 330 0.79 -8.26 2.68
CA VAL A 330 2.18 -7.79 2.62
C VAL A 330 2.23 -6.28 2.84
N ALA A 331 3.15 -5.85 3.68
CA ALA A 331 3.42 -4.44 3.94
C ALA A 331 4.60 -3.96 3.06
N GLN A 332 4.67 -2.65 2.81
CA GLN A 332 5.69 -2.04 1.95
C GLN A 332 5.88 -2.77 0.62
N PRO A 333 4.83 -2.86 -0.22
CA PRO A 333 4.83 -3.73 -1.41
C PRO A 333 5.84 -3.32 -2.49
N TRP A 334 6.47 -2.14 -2.38
CA TRP A 334 7.63 -1.73 -3.21
C TRP A 334 8.96 -2.32 -2.75
N GLY A 335 9.02 -2.94 -1.56
CA GLY A 335 10.22 -3.55 -1.02
C GLY A 335 11.18 -2.59 -0.32
N GLU A 336 10.74 -1.39 0.08
CA GLU A 336 11.56 -0.36 0.75
C GLU A 336 12.26 -0.88 2.01
N TYR A 337 11.65 -1.83 2.70
CA TYR A 337 12.23 -2.48 3.89
C TYR A 337 13.57 -3.18 3.61
N GLN A 338 13.78 -3.68 2.39
CA GLN A 338 15.03 -4.35 2.00
C GLN A 338 16.22 -3.38 1.96
N ALA A 339 15.96 -2.10 1.74
CA ALA A 339 17.04 -1.11 1.71
C ALA A 339 17.77 -0.96 3.06
N ARG A 340 17.14 -1.37 4.16
CA ARG A 340 17.63 -1.15 5.54
C ARG A 340 17.74 -2.39 6.39
N GLY A 341 17.20 -3.52 5.93
CA GLY A 341 17.19 -4.78 6.66
C GLY A 341 18.02 -5.86 5.98
N GLN A 342 18.20 -6.96 6.69
CA GLN A 342 18.83 -8.17 6.14
C GLN A 342 17.75 -9.12 5.56
N HIS A 343 16.91 -8.59 4.66
CA HIS A 343 15.90 -9.38 3.99
C HIS A 343 16.43 -9.89 2.65
N ARG A 344 16.26 -11.19 2.41
CA ARG A 344 16.66 -11.87 1.17
C ARG A 344 15.55 -11.89 0.14
N LEU A 345 14.30 -12.01 0.59
CA LEU A 345 13.12 -12.07 -0.26
C LEU A 345 12.48 -10.69 -0.41
N THR A 346 12.16 -10.31 -1.63
CA THR A 346 11.23 -9.21 -1.86
C THR A 346 9.82 -9.63 -1.43
N ALA A 347 8.92 -8.67 -1.16
CA ALA A 347 7.51 -8.98 -0.90
C ALA A 347 6.90 -9.84 -2.02
N PHE A 348 7.26 -9.52 -3.27
CA PHE A 348 6.85 -10.28 -4.46
C PHE A 348 7.34 -11.73 -4.43
N GLN A 349 8.64 -11.96 -4.15
CA GLN A 349 9.22 -13.29 -4.06
C GLN A 349 8.66 -14.09 -2.89
N PHE A 350 8.34 -13.43 -1.77
CA PHE A 350 7.68 -14.06 -0.63
C PHE A 350 6.32 -14.65 -1.03
N VAL A 351 5.50 -13.89 -1.75
CA VAL A 351 4.20 -14.37 -2.22
C VAL A 351 4.34 -15.39 -3.33
N ASP A 352 5.27 -15.21 -4.28
CA ASP A 352 5.57 -16.19 -5.35
C ASP A 352 5.96 -17.56 -4.76
N ALA A 353 6.76 -17.59 -3.68
CA ALA A 353 7.11 -18.82 -2.99
C ALA A 353 5.89 -19.54 -2.39
N LEU A 354 4.93 -18.76 -1.82
CA LEU A 354 3.68 -19.33 -1.30
C LEU A 354 2.75 -19.84 -2.43
N ILE A 355 2.70 -19.16 -3.57
CA ILE A 355 1.93 -19.62 -4.74
C ILE A 355 2.51 -20.96 -5.24
N ARG A 356 3.83 -21.05 -5.38
CA ARG A 356 4.53 -22.27 -5.85
C ARG A 356 4.39 -23.45 -4.91
N SER A 357 4.13 -23.21 -3.62
CA SER A 357 3.89 -24.29 -2.66
C SER A 357 2.51 -24.95 -2.83
N ASN A 358 1.61 -24.36 -3.62
CA ASN A 358 0.28 -24.87 -3.95
C ASN A 358 -0.58 -25.23 -2.72
N LEU A 359 -0.56 -24.36 -1.70
CA LEU A 359 -1.24 -24.56 -0.42
C LEU A 359 -2.61 -23.84 -0.35
N GLY A 360 -3.21 -23.49 -1.50
CA GLY A 360 -4.54 -22.88 -1.58
C GLY A 360 -4.56 -21.34 -1.51
N LEU A 361 -3.42 -20.67 -1.71
CA LEU A 361 -3.39 -19.20 -1.80
C LEU A 361 -4.17 -18.71 -3.04
N THR A 362 -5.17 -17.84 -2.84
CA THR A 362 -6.02 -17.30 -3.90
C THR A 362 -5.75 -15.82 -4.21
N GLY A 363 -5.16 -15.09 -3.28
CA GLY A 363 -4.90 -13.68 -3.48
C GLY A 363 -3.85 -13.09 -2.54
N VAL A 364 -3.53 -11.83 -2.77
CA VAL A 364 -2.63 -11.03 -1.95
C VAL A 364 -3.31 -9.73 -1.55
N THR A 365 -3.12 -9.30 -0.31
CA THR A 365 -3.51 -7.96 0.16
C THR A 365 -2.28 -7.07 0.21
N LEU A 366 -2.25 -6.01 -0.58
CA LEU A 366 -1.18 -5.02 -0.59
C LEU A 366 -1.51 -3.90 0.40
N GLU A 367 -0.71 -3.73 1.44
CA GLU A 367 -0.85 -2.64 2.40
C GLU A 367 -0.09 -1.41 1.90
N ILE A 368 -0.82 -0.39 1.48
CA ILE A 368 -0.28 0.91 1.02
C ILE A 368 -0.53 1.94 2.12
N ALA A 369 0.45 2.09 3.01
CA ALA A 369 0.39 2.99 4.15
C ALA A 369 1.26 4.22 3.89
N ALA A 370 0.71 5.23 3.21
CA ALA A 370 1.42 6.46 2.86
C ALA A 370 1.47 7.46 4.03
N GLY A 371 2.59 8.17 4.19
CA GLY A 371 2.75 9.21 5.21
C GLY A 371 3.23 8.70 6.57
N TYR A 372 3.78 7.49 6.64
CA TYR A 372 4.30 6.90 7.87
C TYR A 372 5.78 6.54 7.75
N LYS A 373 6.53 6.77 8.82
CA LYS A 373 7.95 6.46 8.89
C LYS A 373 8.18 5.01 9.35
N GLY A 374 9.24 4.42 8.85
CA GLY A 374 9.69 3.10 9.29
C GLY A 374 8.93 1.96 8.61
N ARG A 375 7.73 1.63 9.04
CA ARG A 375 6.94 0.49 8.53
C ARG A 375 5.88 0.87 7.49
N GLY A 376 5.67 2.16 7.24
CA GLY A 376 4.83 2.62 6.14
C GLY A 376 5.58 2.70 4.82
N SER A 377 4.87 2.99 3.75
CA SER A 377 5.43 3.24 2.42
C SER A 377 5.71 4.73 2.25
N LEU A 378 6.78 5.04 1.54
CA LEU A 378 7.04 6.42 1.11
C LEU A 378 5.93 6.90 0.17
N SER A 379 5.56 8.18 0.24
CA SER A 379 4.52 8.77 -0.60
C SER A 379 4.87 8.65 -2.09
N ARG A 380 3.87 8.31 -2.90
CA ARG A 380 4.02 8.10 -4.35
C ARG A 380 2.88 8.74 -5.12
N ASP A 381 3.15 9.07 -6.37
CA ASP A 381 2.09 9.52 -7.27
C ASP A 381 1.20 8.35 -7.75
N ARG A 382 0.05 8.69 -8.32
CA ARG A 382 -0.93 7.71 -8.80
C ARG A 382 -0.38 6.77 -9.87
N LEU A 383 0.49 7.26 -10.73
CA LEU A 383 1.11 6.44 -11.79
C LEU A 383 2.02 5.36 -11.19
N SER A 384 2.81 5.70 -10.19
CA SER A 384 3.67 4.73 -9.48
C SER A 384 2.84 3.67 -8.76
N ILE A 385 1.71 4.06 -8.12
CA ILE A 385 0.78 3.11 -7.49
C ILE A 385 0.13 2.20 -8.56
N SER A 386 -0.32 2.77 -9.68
CA SER A 386 -0.88 2.01 -10.79
C SER A 386 0.10 0.94 -11.33
N ARG A 387 1.36 1.32 -11.51
CA ARG A 387 2.43 0.42 -12.00
C ARG A 387 2.78 -0.67 -10.98
N LEU A 388 2.68 -0.38 -9.68
CA LEU A 388 2.80 -1.40 -8.65
C LEU A 388 1.74 -2.50 -8.85
N ILE A 389 0.48 -2.11 -9.01
CA ILE A 389 -0.60 -3.08 -9.24
C ILE A 389 -0.37 -3.90 -10.51
N ASP A 390 0.10 -3.25 -11.60
CA ASP A 390 0.40 -3.95 -12.85
C ASP A 390 1.54 -4.96 -12.67
N MET A 391 2.57 -4.65 -11.87
CA MET A 391 3.63 -5.59 -11.52
C MET A 391 3.08 -6.78 -10.70
N TRP A 392 2.29 -6.53 -9.68
CA TRP A 392 1.71 -7.58 -8.85
C TRP A 392 0.72 -8.46 -9.61
N SER A 393 0.06 -7.93 -10.65
CA SER A 393 -0.84 -8.71 -11.52
C SER A 393 -0.15 -9.86 -12.25
N LEU A 394 1.18 -9.81 -12.40
CA LEU A 394 1.97 -10.88 -13.02
C LEU A 394 1.93 -12.19 -12.23
N LEU A 395 1.56 -12.16 -10.95
CA LEU A 395 1.37 -13.37 -10.15
C LEU A 395 0.10 -14.16 -10.51
N GLY A 396 -0.82 -13.57 -11.29
CA GLY A 396 -2.04 -14.24 -11.74
C GLY A 396 -3.07 -14.53 -10.65
N ILE A 397 -2.95 -13.90 -9.47
CA ILE A 397 -3.88 -14.05 -8.33
C ILE A 397 -4.65 -12.76 -8.07
N GLN A 398 -5.72 -12.83 -7.28
CA GLN A 398 -6.52 -11.67 -6.90
C GLN A 398 -5.70 -10.69 -6.04
N ILE A 399 -5.99 -9.40 -6.20
CA ILE A 399 -5.37 -8.36 -5.38
C ILE A 399 -6.42 -7.63 -4.57
N HIS A 400 -6.25 -7.60 -3.26
CA HIS A 400 -6.85 -6.62 -2.37
C HIS A 400 -5.85 -5.51 -2.08
N VAL A 401 -6.35 -4.31 -1.79
CA VAL A 401 -5.51 -3.19 -1.36
C VAL A 401 -6.07 -2.61 -0.08
N VAL A 402 -5.23 -2.48 0.95
CA VAL A 402 -5.55 -1.77 2.18
C VAL A 402 -4.82 -0.44 2.17
N LEU A 403 -5.57 0.65 2.29
CA LEU A 403 -5.09 2.02 2.28
C LEU A 403 -5.00 2.57 3.71
N ALA A 404 -3.88 3.19 4.04
CA ALA A 404 -3.72 3.99 5.25
C ALA A 404 -3.02 5.30 4.91
N CYS A 405 -3.57 6.41 5.39
CA CYS A 405 -2.93 7.72 5.33
C CYS A 405 -3.43 8.59 6.48
N PRO A 406 -2.56 9.40 7.10
CA PRO A 406 -2.91 10.13 8.30
C PRO A 406 -3.79 11.36 7.97
N SER A 407 -4.68 11.72 8.89
CA SER A 407 -5.46 12.95 8.85
C SER A 407 -4.89 14.04 9.78
N ASN A 408 -3.82 13.74 10.47
CA ASN A 408 -3.15 14.65 11.40
C ASN A 408 -1.69 14.19 11.60
N SER A 409 -0.79 15.10 11.96
CA SER A 409 0.60 14.81 12.28
C SER A 409 0.93 14.87 13.79
N GLY A 410 -0.08 15.14 14.62
CA GLY A 410 0.06 15.18 16.08
C GLY A 410 0.18 13.79 16.72
N PRO A 411 0.38 13.72 18.05
CA PRO A 411 0.37 12.46 18.79
C PRO A 411 -0.97 11.74 18.67
N ASP A 412 -0.91 10.42 18.61
CA ASP A 412 -2.07 9.53 18.64
C ASP A 412 -1.85 8.46 19.71
N PRO A 413 -2.45 8.59 20.89
CA PRO A 413 -2.19 7.70 22.03
C PRO A 413 -2.76 6.30 21.85
N LEU A 414 -3.69 6.08 20.91
CA LEU A 414 -4.29 4.79 20.63
C LEU A 414 -3.62 4.05 19.45
N ALA A 415 -2.71 4.72 18.78
CA ALA A 415 -1.97 4.12 17.67
C ALA A 415 -0.68 3.42 18.13
N SER A 416 -0.16 2.55 17.27
CA SER A 416 1.13 1.93 17.47
C SER A 416 2.27 2.98 17.46
N VAL A 417 3.07 3.00 18.52
CA VAL A 417 4.22 3.92 18.67
C VAL A 417 5.37 3.64 17.68
N GLU A 418 5.38 2.49 17.04
CA GLU A 418 6.41 2.09 16.09
C GLU A 418 6.24 2.72 14.69
N ILE A 419 5.12 3.39 14.44
CA ILE A 419 4.75 3.92 13.12
C ILE A 419 4.42 5.42 13.23
N PRO A 420 5.41 6.29 13.51
CA PRO A 420 5.14 7.72 13.61
C PRO A 420 4.75 8.32 12.25
N VAL A 421 3.88 9.32 12.29
CA VAL A 421 3.49 10.08 11.10
C VAL A 421 4.69 10.87 10.58
N GLU A 422 4.87 10.87 9.26
CA GLU A 422 5.85 11.69 8.58
C GLU A 422 5.23 12.98 8.09
N SER A 423 5.88 14.12 8.36
CA SER A 423 5.32 15.42 8.03
C SER A 423 5.52 15.80 6.56
N GLY A 424 4.51 16.45 5.96
CA GLY A 424 4.64 17.24 4.74
C GLY A 424 4.80 16.47 3.44
N VAL A 425 4.15 15.35 3.25
CA VAL A 425 4.56 14.39 2.22
C VAL A 425 3.68 14.33 0.98
N TRP A 426 2.37 14.61 1.08
CA TRP A 426 1.50 14.54 -0.08
C TRP A 426 0.79 15.87 -0.34
N LYS A 427 1.14 16.54 -1.43
CA LYS A 427 0.70 17.89 -1.83
C LYS A 427 0.94 18.94 -0.73
N SER A 428 0.38 18.76 0.44
CA SER A 428 0.51 19.60 1.63
C SER A 428 0.71 18.74 2.89
N SER A 429 0.81 19.39 4.06
CA SER A 429 0.83 18.69 5.35
C SER A 429 -0.44 17.87 5.55
N TRP A 430 -0.31 16.74 6.25
CA TRP A 430 -1.43 15.87 6.54
C TRP A 430 -2.52 16.59 7.35
N SER A 431 -3.74 16.47 6.87
CA SER A 431 -4.96 17.00 7.43
C SER A 431 -6.13 16.12 7.00
N GLU A 432 -7.30 16.29 7.57
CA GLU A 432 -8.49 15.54 7.16
C GLU A 432 -8.84 15.74 5.68
N SER A 433 -8.63 16.96 5.15
CA SER A 433 -8.84 17.22 3.72
C SER A 433 -7.77 16.55 2.86
N ALA A 434 -6.49 16.57 3.27
CA ALA A 434 -5.43 15.89 2.56
C ALA A 434 -5.63 14.37 2.55
N GLN A 435 -6.11 13.77 3.66
CA GLN A 435 -6.50 12.38 3.73
C GLN A 435 -7.61 12.07 2.72
N ALA A 436 -8.69 12.86 2.73
CA ALA A 436 -9.82 12.67 1.83
C ALA A 436 -9.40 12.81 0.36
N GLU A 437 -8.63 13.84 0.00
CA GLU A 437 -8.10 14.05 -1.35
C GLU A 437 -7.22 12.88 -1.81
N TRP A 438 -6.39 12.33 -0.91
CA TRP A 438 -5.55 11.18 -1.25
C TRP A 438 -6.39 9.93 -1.52
N ILE A 439 -7.38 9.63 -0.67
CA ILE A 439 -8.29 8.50 -0.86
C ILE A 439 -9.09 8.69 -2.16
N GLU A 440 -9.62 9.89 -2.42
CA GLU A 440 -10.38 10.23 -3.63
C GLU A 440 -9.53 10.06 -4.91
N ALA A 441 -8.25 10.38 -4.84
CA ALA A 441 -7.35 10.20 -5.97
C ALA A 441 -6.97 8.75 -6.24
N VAL A 442 -6.82 7.92 -5.19
CA VAL A 442 -6.24 6.57 -5.27
C VAL A 442 -7.32 5.49 -5.39
N LEU A 443 -8.41 5.58 -4.63
CA LEU A 443 -9.42 4.52 -4.56
C LEU A 443 -10.09 4.23 -5.91
N PRO A 444 -10.60 5.23 -6.68
CA PRO A 444 -11.22 4.97 -7.99
C PRO A 444 -10.23 4.38 -9.01
N MET A 445 -8.97 4.80 -8.94
CA MET A 445 -7.91 4.25 -9.79
C MET A 445 -7.67 2.77 -9.51
N LEU A 446 -7.61 2.39 -8.24
CA LEU A 446 -7.46 0.99 -7.83
C LEU A 446 -8.68 0.16 -8.23
N ALA A 447 -9.88 0.65 -7.96
CA ALA A 447 -11.12 -0.01 -8.33
C ALA A 447 -11.28 -0.16 -9.86
N ALA A 448 -10.62 0.67 -10.66
CA ALA A 448 -10.59 0.54 -12.12
C ALA A 448 -9.60 -0.54 -12.63
N LYS A 449 -8.75 -1.13 -11.78
CA LYS A 449 -7.83 -2.21 -12.16
C LYS A 449 -8.55 -3.57 -12.13
N PRO A 450 -8.57 -4.34 -13.23
CA PRO A 450 -9.33 -5.60 -13.28
C PRO A 450 -8.89 -6.66 -12.29
N VAL A 451 -7.62 -6.64 -11.90
CA VAL A 451 -7.02 -7.59 -10.95
C VAL A 451 -7.33 -7.23 -9.50
N VAL A 452 -7.75 -5.98 -9.24
CA VAL A 452 -8.09 -5.51 -7.88
C VAL A 452 -9.54 -5.89 -7.58
N SER A 453 -9.72 -6.91 -6.76
CA SER A 453 -11.03 -7.40 -6.33
C SER A 453 -11.56 -6.70 -5.07
N GLY A 454 -10.72 -5.95 -4.34
CA GLY A 454 -11.15 -5.18 -3.17
C GLY A 454 -10.21 -4.03 -2.81
N VAL A 455 -10.80 -2.91 -2.35
CA VAL A 455 -10.08 -1.76 -1.81
C VAL A 455 -10.66 -1.39 -0.45
N PHE A 456 -9.81 -1.32 0.57
CA PHE A 456 -10.20 -1.15 1.96
C PHE A 456 -9.42 -0.01 2.61
N VAL A 457 -10.03 0.66 3.59
CA VAL A 457 -9.31 1.55 4.50
C VAL A 457 -8.89 0.78 5.74
N SER A 458 -7.72 1.07 6.28
CA SER A 458 -7.04 0.29 7.31
C SER A 458 -7.83 0.10 8.61
N HIS A 459 -8.60 1.11 9.04
CA HIS A 459 -9.51 1.03 10.19
C HIS A 459 -10.58 2.13 10.11
N LEU A 460 -11.66 1.93 10.87
CA LEU A 460 -12.80 2.83 10.84
C LEU A 460 -12.59 4.04 11.75
N SER A 461 -12.23 3.82 13.02
CA SER A 461 -12.25 4.86 14.04
C SER A 461 -10.90 5.06 14.74
N ASP A 462 -10.51 6.33 14.94
CA ASP A 462 -9.35 6.68 15.78
C ASP A 462 -9.67 6.58 17.28
N GLY A 463 -10.92 6.24 17.65
CA GLY A 463 -11.36 6.09 19.04
C GLY A 463 -11.12 4.72 19.66
N THR A 464 -10.58 3.77 18.90
CA THR A 464 -10.23 2.41 19.34
C THR A 464 -8.74 2.15 19.06
N PRO A 465 -8.07 1.22 19.77
CA PRO A 465 -6.68 0.87 19.47
C PRO A 465 -6.50 0.48 17.99
N HIS A 466 -5.51 1.05 17.34
CA HIS A 466 -5.25 0.86 15.92
C HIS A 466 -3.75 0.91 15.59
N ARG A 467 -3.39 0.50 14.36
CA ARG A 467 -2.00 0.40 13.94
C ARG A 467 -1.46 1.72 13.38
N PHE A 468 -2.18 2.37 12.49
CA PHE A 468 -1.72 3.55 11.76
C PHE A 468 -2.28 4.84 12.37
N PRO A 469 -1.43 5.72 12.94
CA PRO A 469 -1.88 6.96 13.57
C PRO A 469 -2.78 7.78 12.64
N HIS A 470 -3.93 8.23 13.19
CA HIS A 470 -4.88 9.12 12.51
C HIS A 470 -5.40 8.64 11.14
N ALA A 471 -5.28 7.33 10.81
CA ALA A 471 -5.74 6.81 9.52
C ALA A 471 -7.24 6.48 9.48
N GLY A 472 -7.93 6.51 10.61
CA GLY A 472 -9.37 6.27 10.68
C GLY A 472 -10.19 7.28 9.89
N LEU A 473 -11.40 6.88 9.51
CA LEU A 473 -12.38 7.71 8.82
C LEU A 473 -13.36 8.41 9.78
N VAL A 474 -13.28 8.05 11.06
CA VAL A 474 -14.08 8.60 12.15
C VAL A 474 -13.12 9.07 13.23
N ARG A 475 -13.35 10.28 13.76
CA ARG A 475 -12.55 10.84 14.85
C ARG A 475 -12.79 10.08 16.15
N ALA A 476 -11.90 10.24 17.11
CA ALA A 476 -12.05 9.65 18.45
C ALA A 476 -13.34 10.08 19.17
N ASP A 477 -13.91 11.26 18.83
CA ASP A 477 -15.19 11.74 19.36
C ASP A 477 -16.43 11.16 18.62
N GLY A 478 -16.23 10.23 17.70
CA GLY A 478 -17.29 9.58 16.91
C GLY A 478 -17.78 10.38 15.71
N LYS A 479 -17.22 11.56 15.42
CA LYS A 479 -17.62 12.34 14.24
C LYS A 479 -16.93 11.86 12.97
N PRO A 480 -17.65 11.81 11.83
CA PRO A 480 -17.07 11.43 10.55
C PRO A 480 -16.03 12.45 10.07
N LYS A 481 -14.97 11.96 9.44
CA LYS A 481 -14.02 12.76 8.67
C LYS A 481 -14.46 12.82 7.19
N PRO A 482 -13.99 13.83 6.41
CA PRO A 482 -14.31 13.92 4.98
C PRO A 482 -13.99 12.64 4.17
N GLY A 483 -12.94 11.89 4.54
CA GLY A 483 -12.58 10.63 3.90
C GLY A 483 -13.67 9.55 3.98
N LEU A 484 -14.56 9.60 4.98
CA LEU A 484 -15.68 8.68 5.06
C LEU A 484 -16.70 8.92 3.93
N GLU A 485 -16.92 10.17 3.55
CA GLU A 485 -17.81 10.49 2.43
C GLU A 485 -17.25 9.98 1.11
N VAL A 486 -15.93 10.09 0.90
CA VAL A 486 -15.27 9.53 -0.28
C VAL A 486 -15.48 8.01 -0.37
N LEU A 487 -15.29 7.30 0.75
CA LEU A 487 -15.55 5.85 0.80
C LEU A 487 -17.01 5.54 0.52
N ARG A 488 -17.93 6.35 1.06
CA ARG A 488 -19.37 6.20 0.86
C ARG A 488 -19.76 6.33 -0.61
N GLU A 489 -19.25 7.34 -1.30
CA GLU A 489 -19.52 7.52 -2.73
C GLU A 489 -18.98 6.35 -3.57
N ALA A 490 -17.79 5.85 -3.26
CA ALA A 490 -17.19 4.72 -3.95
C ALA A 490 -17.93 3.39 -3.71
N GLY A 491 -18.51 3.20 -2.53
CA GLY A 491 -19.24 1.99 -2.15
C GLY A 491 -20.72 1.98 -2.54
N LYS A 492 -21.24 3.07 -3.11
CA LYS A 492 -22.64 3.11 -3.58
C LYS A 492 -22.90 1.99 -4.57
N ARG A 493 -23.79 1.07 -4.18
CA ARG A 493 -24.34 0.09 -5.11
C ARG A 493 -25.24 0.83 -6.09
N PRO A 494 -25.21 0.53 -7.41
CA PRO A 494 -26.27 0.97 -8.30
C PRO A 494 -27.61 0.49 -7.69
N GLU A 495 -28.59 1.39 -7.58
CA GLU A 495 -29.93 1.00 -7.14
C GLU A 495 -30.40 -0.16 -8.02
N SER A 496 -30.69 -1.30 -7.39
CA SER A 496 -31.29 -2.42 -8.10
C SER A 496 -32.62 -1.94 -8.68
N PRO A 497 -32.91 -2.20 -9.97
CA PRO A 497 -34.24 -1.91 -10.53
C PRO A 497 -35.38 -2.54 -9.72
N PHE A 498 -35.08 -3.53 -8.86
CA PHE A 498 -36.04 -4.20 -7.98
C PHE A 498 -36.20 -3.56 -6.59
N ASP A 499 -35.39 -2.54 -6.23
CA ASP A 499 -35.53 -1.81 -4.97
C ASP A 499 -36.48 -0.60 -5.07
N SER A 500 -36.99 -0.28 -6.28
CA SER A 500 -38.05 0.69 -6.45
C SER A 500 -39.35 0.14 -5.83
N LYS A 501 -39.92 0.89 -4.86
CA LYS A 501 -41.16 0.56 -4.15
C LYS A 501 -42.39 0.34 -5.04
N GLU A 502 -42.25 0.30 -6.35
CA GLU A 502 -43.33 0.11 -7.32
C GLU A 502 -43.65 -1.35 -7.65
N PHE A 503 -42.84 -2.32 -7.18
CA PHE A 503 -43.09 -3.76 -7.37
C PHE A 503 -43.71 -4.48 -6.17
N ILE A 504 -44.11 -3.74 -5.12
CA ILE A 504 -44.92 -4.28 -4.01
C ILE A 504 -46.34 -3.67 -4.10
N ARG A 505 -47.07 -4.05 -5.12
CA ARG A 505 -48.53 -3.98 -5.18
C ARG A 505 -49.07 -5.21 -5.86
#